data_5e65876b4fa013c15d55060d5182e223
#
_entry.id   5e65876b4fa013c15d55060d5182e223
#
_cell.length_a   1.000
_cell.length_b   1.000
_cell.length_c   1.000
_cell.angle_alpha   90.00
_cell.angle_beta   90.00
_cell.angle_gamma   90.00
#
_symmetry.space_group_name_H-M   'P 1'
#
loop_
_entity.id
_entity.type
_entity.pdbx_description
1 polymer ?
#
loop_
_entity_poly.entity_id
_entity_poly.type
_entity_poly.pdbx_seq_one_letter_code
_entity_poly.pdbx_strand_id
1 'polypeptide(L)'
;MNGSISPDSEPIGASDTVEARSDAGLLRDYDILRLRAPNPGPLTLTGTNTWVVGRRPAWVVDPGPLIDAHVRRLMAAIDARGGLGGVVLTHGHEDHDEAVETLLEVRPAPLAAARRDADVRLAEEVRFGPFEAVHTPGHAEDHYAFIADGACFTGDAVLGDGSVLITPHPGAMSGYLLALTRLRLREDFNVLCPGHGEIVWDAREKLEEYIAHRIDRENRLIVALNEGLRSVPDLL
;
A
#
# COMPACT_ATOMS: atom_id res chain seq x y z
N MET A 1 -32.02 23.73 -43.67
CA MET A 1 -31.22 24.30 -42.57
C MET A 1 -30.57 23.11 -41.88
N ASN A 2 -29.29 22.90 -42.20
CA ASN A 2 -28.49 21.80 -41.67
C ASN A 2 -27.88 22.21 -40.34
N GLY A 3 -28.25 21.54 -39.26
CA GLY A 3 -27.55 21.64 -37.97
C GLY A 3 -26.56 20.50 -37.81
N SER A 4 -25.29 20.78 -38.00
CA SER A 4 -24.19 19.85 -37.75
C SER A 4 -23.96 19.72 -36.26
N ILE A 5 -24.01 18.49 -35.75
CA ILE A 5 -23.57 18.12 -34.41
C ILE A 5 -22.07 17.83 -34.51
N SER A 6 -21.25 18.60 -33.81
CA SER A 6 -19.81 18.34 -33.61
C SER A 6 -19.62 17.23 -32.59
N PRO A 7 -18.74 16.27 -32.82
CA PRO A 7 -18.31 15.31 -31.81
C PRO A 7 -17.04 15.81 -31.14
N ASP A 8 -17.16 16.59 -30.07
CA ASP A 8 -16.04 16.84 -29.17
C ASP A 8 -16.03 15.73 -28.08
N SER A 9 -15.46 14.60 -28.45
CA SER A 9 -14.93 13.64 -27.47
C SER A 9 -13.43 13.94 -27.31
N GLU A 10 -13.08 14.62 -26.21
CA GLU A 10 -11.68 14.74 -25.83
C GLU A 10 -11.07 13.36 -25.64
N PRO A 11 -9.88 13.10 -26.17
CA PRO A 11 -9.18 11.84 -25.95
C PRO A 11 -8.71 11.77 -24.49
N ILE A 12 -8.99 10.63 -23.83
CA ILE A 12 -8.46 10.25 -22.53
C ILE A 12 -6.95 10.49 -22.52
N GLY A 13 -6.49 11.32 -21.57
CA GLY A 13 -5.19 11.95 -21.61
C GLY A 13 -4.00 10.96 -21.77
N ALA A 14 -3.07 11.35 -22.62
CA ALA A 14 -1.86 10.62 -22.93
C ALA A 14 -0.91 10.39 -21.73
N SER A 15 -1.12 11.06 -20.57
CA SER A 15 -0.34 10.89 -19.37
C SER A 15 -0.59 9.55 -18.66
N ASP A 16 -1.87 9.10 -18.59
CA ASP A 16 -2.21 7.82 -17.95
C ASP A 16 -1.64 6.59 -18.72
N THR A 17 -1.38 6.77 -20.02
CA THR A 17 -0.83 5.69 -20.87
C THR A 17 0.69 5.62 -20.82
N VAL A 18 1.39 6.68 -20.43
CA VAL A 18 2.87 6.73 -20.36
C VAL A 18 3.35 6.19 -19.00
N GLU A 19 2.70 6.58 -17.88
CA GLU A 19 3.02 5.99 -16.56
C GLU A 19 2.72 4.48 -16.52
N ALA A 20 1.58 4.06 -17.08
CA ALA A 20 1.25 2.65 -17.19
C ALA A 20 2.25 1.84 -18.05
N ARG A 21 3.02 2.49 -18.93
CA ARG A 21 4.02 1.84 -19.78
C ARG A 21 5.40 1.73 -19.15
N SER A 22 5.83 2.68 -18.34
CA SER A 22 7.12 2.63 -17.64
C SER A 22 7.13 1.61 -16.49
N ASP A 23 6.04 1.53 -15.71
CA ASP A 23 5.85 0.54 -14.66
C ASP A 23 5.49 -0.86 -15.19
N ALA A 24 4.84 -0.93 -16.35
CA ALA A 24 4.33 -2.18 -16.93
C ALA A 24 5.41 -3.19 -17.37
N GLY A 25 6.66 -2.77 -17.54
CA GLY A 25 7.75 -3.67 -17.94
C GLY A 25 8.17 -4.63 -16.85
N LEU A 26 8.47 -4.12 -15.67
CA LEU A 26 8.98 -4.90 -14.54
C LEU A 26 7.85 -5.57 -13.74
N LEU A 27 6.70 -4.91 -13.60
CA LEU A 27 5.53 -5.51 -12.96
C LEU A 27 4.92 -6.66 -13.76
N ARG A 28 5.17 -6.76 -15.06
CA ARG A 28 4.75 -7.91 -15.88
C ARG A 28 5.41 -9.20 -15.46
N ASP A 29 6.67 -9.16 -15.05
CA ASP A 29 7.42 -10.34 -14.60
C ASP A 29 6.87 -10.89 -13.29
N TYR A 30 6.24 -10.01 -12.47
CA TYR A 30 5.56 -10.36 -11.21
C TYR A 30 4.05 -10.54 -11.37
N ASP A 31 3.49 -10.29 -12.58
CA ASP A 31 2.04 -10.23 -12.84
C ASP A 31 1.24 -9.34 -11.85
N ILE A 32 1.83 -8.22 -11.45
CA ILE A 32 1.29 -7.23 -10.53
C ILE A 32 0.89 -5.97 -11.33
N LEU A 33 -0.27 -5.41 -11.01
CA LEU A 33 -0.76 -4.14 -11.56
C LEU A 33 -1.00 -3.14 -10.44
N ARG A 34 -0.39 -1.97 -10.55
CA ARG A 34 -0.69 -0.81 -9.69
C ARG A 34 -1.85 0.00 -10.26
N LEU A 35 -2.82 0.33 -9.42
CA LEU A 35 -3.87 1.29 -9.69
C LEU A 35 -3.81 2.40 -8.64
N ARG A 36 -3.39 3.59 -9.04
CA ARG A 36 -3.35 4.73 -8.13
C ARG A 36 -4.71 5.42 -8.09
N ALA A 37 -5.25 5.63 -6.88
CA ALA A 37 -6.47 6.39 -6.66
C ALA A 37 -6.18 7.90 -6.82
N PRO A 38 -7.14 8.70 -7.34
CA PRO A 38 -6.98 10.13 -7.51
C PRO A 38 -7.32 10.92 -6.24
N ASN A 39 -6.64 10.60 -5.15
CA ASN A 39 -6.79 11.22 -3.82
C ASN A 39 -5.46 11.83 -3.31
N PRO A 40 -4.74 12.67 -4.09
CA PRO A 40 -3.47 13.24 -3.65
C PRO A 40 -3.66 14.13 -2.43
N GLY A 41 -2.73 14.04 -1.48
CA GLY A 41 -2.78 14.81 -0.24
C GLY A 41 -1.51 14.70 0.59
N PRO A 42 -1.42 15.45 1.70
CA PRO A 42 -0.22 15.44 2.56
C PRO A 42 0.10 14.06 3.15
N LEU A 43 -0.90 13.19 3.36
CA LEU A 43 -0.73 11.84 3.89
C LEU A 43 -0.69 10.79 2.79
N THR A 44 -1.42 11.02 1.70
CA THR A 44 -1.59 10.08 0.59
C THR A 44 -0.59 10.33 -0.56
N LEU A 45 0.27 11.34 -0.45
CA LEU A 45 1.24 11.74 -1.48
C LEU A 45 0.56 11.98 -2.83
N THR A 46 0.92 11.21 -3.85
CA THR A 46 0.32 11.27 -5.19
C THR A 46 -1.00 10.50 -5.31
N GLY A 47 -1.45 9.86 -4.23
CA GLY A 47 -2.65 9.04 -4.11
C GLY A 47 -2.34 7.66 -3.55
N THR A 48 -3.39 6.94 -3.14
CA THR A 48 -3.30 5.58 -2.59
C THR A 48 -3.12 4.56 -3.71
N ASN A 49 -2.20 3.64 -3.52
CA ASN A 49 -1.95 2.54 -4.44
C ASN A 49 -2.78 1.31 -4.06
N THR A 50 -3.64 0.87 -4.97
CA THR A 50 -4.27 -0.44 -4.95
C THR A 50 -3.45 -1.39 -5.81
N TRP A 51 -3.21 -2.60 -5.35
CA TRP A 51 -2.44 -3.60 -6.09
C TRP A 51 -3.32 -4.77 -6.52
N VAL A 52 -3.23 -5.15 -7.80
CA VAL A 52 -3.94 -6.31 -8.37
C VAL A 52 -2.90 -7.34 -8.77
N VAL A 53 -2.92 -8.50 -8.09
CA VAL A 53 -1.87 -9.53 -8.15
C VAL A 53 -2.39 -10.78 -8.85
N GLY A 54 -1.63 -11.30 -9.78
CA GLY A 54 -1.91 -12.56 -10.48
C GLY A 54 -3.08 -12.49 -11.45
N ARG A 55 -3.42 -13.67 -11.98
CA ARG A 55 -4.52 -13.87 -12.94
C ARG A 55 -5.19 -15.21 -12.69
N ARG A 56 -6.52 -15.24 -12.90
CA ARG A 56 -7.34 -16.47 -12.91
C ARG A 56 -7.28 -17.26 -11.60
N PRO A 57 -7.60 -16.65 -10.46
CA PRO A 57 -8.16 -15.32 -10.28
C PRO A 57 -7.10 -14.23 -9.99
N ALA A 58 -7.51 -12.96 -10.06
CA ALA A 58 -6.76 -11.84 -9.52
C ALA A 58 -7.00 -11.67 -8.03
N TRP A 59 -6.02 -11.18 -7.30
CA TRP A 59 -6.10 -10.84 -5.88
C TRP A 59 -5.87 -9.35 -5.69
N VAL A 60 -6.50 -8.75 -4.70
CA VAL A 60 -6.41 -7.30 -4.47
C VAL A 60 -5.83 -7.02 -3.09
N VAL A 61 -4.82 -6.14 -3.06
CA VAL A 61 -4.30 -5.53 -1.82
C VAL A 61 -4.81 -4.09 -1.78
N ASP A 62 -5.50 -3.74 -0.71
CA ASP A 62 -6.06 -2.41 -0.43
C ASP A 62 -6.90 -1.87 -1.59
N PRO A 63 -8.21 -2.15 -1.65
CA PRO A 63 -9.09 -1.66 -2.72
C PRO A 63 -9.11 -0.14 -2.87
N GLY A 64 -8.66 0.58 -1.84
CA GLY A 64 -8.50 2.04 -1.85
C GLY A 64 -9.74 2.80 -1.38
N PRO A 65 -9.75 4.14 -1.60
CA PRO A 65 -10.87 4.99 -1.24
C PRO A 65 -12.08 4.74 -2.14
N LEU A 66 -13.28 5.01 -1.62
CA LEU A 66 -14.54 4.88 -2.36
C LEU A 66 -14.71 6.03 -3.37
N ILE A 67 -13.82 6.09 -4.36
CA ILE A 67 -13.89 7.02 -5.48
C ILE A 67 -14.37 6.26 -6.71
N ASP A 68 -15.53 6.63 -7.24
CA ASP A 68 -16.19 5.96 -8.37
C ASP A 68 -15.27 5.63 -9.55
N ALA A 69 -14.41 6.57 -9.96
CA ALA A 69 -13.50 6.37 -11.08
C ALA A 69 -12.45 5.31 -10.75
N HIS A 70 -11.94 5.30 -9.50
CA HIS A 70 -10.98 4.30 -9.03
C HIS A 70 -11.61 2.92 -8.94
N VAL A 71 -12.78 2.81 -8.31
CA VAL A 71 -13.51 1.54 -8.15
C VAL A 71 -13.87 0.92 -9.52
N ARG A 72 -14.32 1.74 -10.49
CA ARG A 72 -14.57 1.24 -11.87
C ARG A 72 -13.30 0.71 -12.55
N ARG A 73 -12.16 1.41 -12.39
CA ARG A 73 -10.86 0.92 -12.94
C ARG A 73 -10.42 -0.37 -12.28
N LEU A 74 -10.61 -0.50 -10.96
CA LEU A 74 -10.31 -1.71 -10.21
C LEU A 74 -11.17 -2.88 -10.69
N MET A 75 -12.47 -2.71 -10.79
CA MET A 75 -13.39 -3.75 -11.29
C MET A 75 -13.01 -4.20 -12.72
N ALA A 76 -12.73 -3.24 -13.61
CA ALA A 76 -12.30 -3.56 -14.97
C ALA A 76 -10.97 -4.34 -15.01
N ALA A 77 -10.01 -3.99 -14.14
CA ALA A 77 -8.74 -4.71 -14.04
C ALA A 77 -8.92 -6.14 -13.51
N ILE A 78 -9.79 -6.34 -12.52
CA ILE A 78 -10.14 -7.65 -11.98
C ILE A 78 -10.79 -8.52 -13.08
N ASP A 79 -11.78 -7.98 -13.80
CA ASP A 79 -12.47 -8.70 -14.87
C ASP A 79 -11.51 -9.09 -16.00
N ALA A 80 -10.62 -8.19 -16.41
CA ALA A 80 -9.59 -8.46 -17.43
C ALA A 80 -8.57 -9.52 -16.99
N ARG A 81 -8.47 -9.78 -15.68
CA ARG A 81 -7.58 -10.78 -15.07
C ARG A 81 -8.29 -12.07 -14.67
N GLY A 82 -9.56 -12.25 -15.04
CA GLY A 82 -10.29 -13.51 -14.88
C GLY A 82 -11.07 -13.64 -13.57
N GLY A 83 -11.44 -12.52 -12.95
CA GLY A 83 -12.28 -12.43 -11.77
C GLY A 83 -11.48 -12.27 -10.47
N LEU A 84 -12.20 -12.00 -9.36
CA LEU A 84 -11.64 -11.77 -8.04
C LEU A 84 -11.48 -13.07 -7.26
N GLY A 85 -10.29 -13.35 -6.76
CA GLY A 85 -9.97 -14.48 -5.90
C GLY A 85 -10.11 -14.17 -4.41
N GLY A 86 -9.81 -12.93 -4.04
CA GLY A 86 -9.92 -12.42 -2.67
C GLY A 86 -9.30 -11.05 -2.52
N VAL A 87 -9.55 -10.45 -1.35
CA VAL A 87 -9.04 -9.12 -0.97
C VAL A 87 -8.23 -9.28 0.32
N VAL A 88 -7.09 -8.60 0.40
CA VAL A 88 -6.34 -8.43 1.64
C VAL A 88 -6.23 -6.95 1.97
N LEU A 89 -6.32 -6.60 3.26
CA LEU A 89 -6.13 -5.26 3.76
C LEU A 89 -4.85 -5.18 4.58
N THR A 90 -4.00 -4.21 4.25
CA THR A 90 -2.80 -3.93 5.07
C THR A 90 -3.18 -3.39 6.43
N HIS A 91 -4.17 -2.50 6.50
CA HIS A 91 -4.71 -1.93 7.74
C HIS A 91 -6.08 -1.28 7.49
N GLY A 92 -6.70 -0.72 8.54
CA GLY A 92 -8.08 -0.23 8.52
C GLY A 92 -8.22 1.27 8.29
N HIS A 93 -7.30 1.96 7.61
CA HIS A 93 -7.53 3.37 7.23
C HIS A 93 -8.45 3.46 6.00
N GLU A 94 -9.32 4.48 6.00
CA GLU A 94 -10.39 4.66 5.01
C GLU A 94 -9.87 4.68 3.56
N ASP A 95 -8.73 5.29 3.32
CA ASP A 95 -8.14 5.37 1.98
C ASP A 95 -7.57 4.03 1.47
N HIS A 96 -7.53 2.98 2.31
CA HIS A 96 -7.17 1.61 1.94
C HIS A 96 -8.38 0.67 1.88
N ASP A 97 -9.38 0.85 2.79
CA ASP A 97 -10.45 -0.12 2.99
C ASP A 97 -11.86 0.34 2.57
N GLU A 98 -12.10 1.63 2.34
CA GLU A 98 -13.45 2.19 2.11
C GLU A 98 -14.16 1.55 0.90
N ALA A 99 -13.43 1.16 -0.14
CA ALA A 99 -14.02 0.51 -1.32
C ALA A 99 -14.31 -0.99 -1.15
N VAL A 100 -13.94 -1.62 -0.03
CA VAL A 100 -14.08 -3.07 0.19
C VAL A 100 -15.52 -3.53 0.03
N GLU A 101 -16.45 -2.91 0.75
CA GLU A 101 -17.85 -3.34 0.76
C GLU A 101 -18.46 -3.23 -0.65
N THR A 102 -18.30 -2.09 -1.31
CA THR A 102 -18.77 -1.88 -2.68
C THR A 102 -18.16 -2.88 -3.68
N LEU A 103 -16.88 -3.20 -3.52
CA LEU A 103 -16.22 -4.20 -4.37
C LEU A 103 -16.81 -5.58 -4.14
N LEU A 104 -16.95 -6.02 -2.89
CA LEU A 104 -17.41 -7.37 -2.54
C LEU A 104 -18.91 -7.57 -2.79
N GLU A 105 -19.74 -6.53 -2.73
CA GLU A 105 -21.14 -6.59 -3.17
C GLU A 105 -21.28 -6.93 -4.66
N VAL A 106 -20.40 -6.39 -5.50
CA VAL A 106 -20.44 -6.59 -6.96
C VAL A 106 -19.61 -7.79 -7.41
N ARG A 107 -18.52 -8.10 -6.70
CA ARG A 107 -17.59 -9.21 -6.97
C ARG A 107 -17.36 -10.00 -5.68
N PRO A 108 -18.29 -10.86 -5.26
CA PRO A 108 -18.17 -11.64 -4.03
C PRO A 108 -16.89 -12.47 -4.02
N ALA A 109 -16.07 -12.28 -2.98
CA ALA A 109 -14.84 -13.00 -2.76
C ALA A 109 -14.46 -12.89 -1.27
N PRO A 110 -13.64 -13.81 -0.71
CA PRO A 110 -13.25 -13.73 0.67
C PRO A 110 -12.32 -12.54 0.96
N LEU A 111 -12.47 -11.98 2.15
CA LEU A 111 -11.66 -10.89 2.71
C LEU A 111 -10.74 -11.43 3.79
N ALA A 112 -9.44 -11.09 3.73
CA ALA A 112 -8.51 -11.28 4.83
C ALA A 112 -8.04 -9.91 5.37
N ALA A 113 -8.28 -9.70 6.67
CA ALA A 113 -7.93 -8.45 7.35
C ALA A 113 -7.73 -8.68 8.85
N ALA A 114 -7.14 -7.71 9.55
CA ALA A 114 -7.07 -7.75 11.01
C ALA A 114 -8.43 -7.44 11.69
N ARG A 115 -9.38 -6.86 10.96
CA ARG A 115 -10.73 -6.52 11.44
C ARG A 115 -11.59 -7.77 11.69
N ARG A 116 -12.60 -7.64 12.57
CA ARG A 116 -13.37 -8.79 13.07
C ARG A 116 -14.36 -9.40 12.06
N ASP A 117 -14.82 -8.62 11.10
CA ASP A 117 -15.79 -9.00 10.07
C ASP A 117 -15.14 -9.61 8.82
N ALA A 118 -13.82 -9.79 8.83
CA ALA A 118 -13.11 -10.49 7.77
C ALA A 118 -13.39 -12.00 7.80
N ASP A 119 -13.48 -12.63 6.61
CA ASP A 119 -13.61 -14.09 6.47
C ASP A 119 -12.38 -14.81 7.02
N VAL A 120 -11.19 -14.21 6.83
CA VAL A 120 -9.92 -14.68 7.38
C VAL A 120 -9.30 -13.57 8.22
N ARG A 121 -9.25 -13.82 9.53
CA ARG A 121 -8.56 -12.88 10.43
C ARG A 121 -7.06 -13.06 10.31
N LEU A 122 -6.36 -11.96 9.99
CA LEU A 122 -4.91 -11.96 9.89
C LEU A 122 -4.24 -12.23 11.24
N ALA A 123 -3.17 -12.99 11.19
CA ALA A 123 -2.18 -13.22 12.23
C ALA A 123 -0.81 -13.37 11.54
N GLU A 124 0.25 -13.43 12.33
CA GLU A 124 1.60 -13.67 11.82
C GLU A 124 1.68 -14.95 11.00
N GLU A 125 2.34 -14.90 9.85
CA GLU A 125 2.57 -16.01 8.91
C GLU A 125 1.29 -16.64 8.31
N VAL A 126 0.11 -16.02 8.50
CA VAL A 126 -1.11 -16.50 7.84
C VAL A 126 -0.93 -16.41 6.33
N ARG A 127 -1.29 -17.50 5.64
CA ARG A 127 -1.32 -17.56 4.18
C ARG A 127 -2.75 -17.42 3.68
N PHE A 128 -2.95 -16.51 2.73
CA PHE A 128 -4.24 -16.31 2.09
C PHE A 128 -4.04 -16.04 0.60
N GLY A 129 -4.52 -16.96 -0.24
CA GLY A 129 -4.22 -16.93 -1.67
C GLY A 129 -2.71 -16.98 -1.93
N PRO A 130 -2.16 -16.04 -2.71
CA PRO A 130 -0.72 -15.97 -2.96
C PRO A 130 0.07 -15.32 -1.82
N PHE A 131 -0.60 -14.70 -0.84
CA PHE A 131 0.01 -13.85 0.16
C PHE A 131 0.42 -14.61 1.42
N GLU A 132 1.57 -14.22 1.97
CA GLU A 132 1.97 -14.48 3.34
C GLU A 132 1.91 -13.17 4.13
N ALA A 133 1.16 -13.16 5.23
CA ALA A 133 1.00 -11.97 6.08
C ALA A 133 2.16 -11.85 7.07
N VAL A 134 2.73 -10.65 7.19
CA VAL A 134 3.76 -10.28 8.15
C VAL A 134 3.24 -9.12 8.98
N HIS A 135 3.10 -9.29 10.30
CA HIS A 135 2.64 -8.22 11.18
C HIS A 135 3.67 -7.08 11.24
N THR A 136 3.27 -5.89 10.86
CA THR A 136 4.12 -4.68 10.77
C THR A 136 3.52 -3.50 11.52
N PRO A 137 3.34 -3.62 12.86
CA PRO A 137 2.74 -2.56 13.67
C PRO A 137 3.63 -1.31 13.68
N GLY A 138 3.00 -0.15 13.93
CA GLY A 138 3.70 1.13 14.07
C GLY A 138 2.88 2.27 13.50
N HIS A 139 2.63 2.29 12.19
CA HIS A 139 1.69 3.21 11.57
C HIS A 139 0.26 2.99 12.12
N ALA A 140 -0.17 1.75 12.13
CA ALA A 140 -1.38 1.28 12.79
C ALA A 140 -1.07 -0.03 13.57
N GLU A 141 -1.83 -0.32 14.63
CA GLU A 141 -1.64 -1.54 15.44
C GLU A 141 -2.04 -2.81 14.67
N ASP A 142 -3.03 -2.68 13.80
CA ASP A 142 -3.60 -3.73 12.97
C ASP A 142 -2.90 -3.90 11.62
N HIS A 143 -1.71 -3.29 11.44
CA HIS A 143 -1.02 -3.25 10.16
C HIS A 143 -0.29 -4.55 9.83
N TYR A 144 -0.48 -5.04 8.58
CA TYR A 144 0.22 -6.17 8.00
C TYR A 144 0.83 -5.80 6.64
N ALA A 145 2.06 -6.22 6.38
CA ALA A 145 2.61 -6.32 5.04
C ALA A 145 2.28 -7.70 4.45
N PHE A 146 2.26 -7.80 3.12
CA PHE A 146 2.02 -9.06 2.42
C PHE A 146 3.16 -9.38 1.47
N ILE A 147 3.58 -10.65 1.43
CA ILE A 147 4.63 -11.11 0.53
C ILE A 147 4.02 -12.08 -0.48
N ALA A 148 4.24 -11.81 -1.75
CA ALA A 148 3.84 -12.67 -2.87
C ALA A 148 4.74 -12.43 -4.08
N ASP A 149 5.09 -13.49 -4.79
CA ASP A 149 5.76 -13.46 -6.10
C ASP A 149 6.99 -12.53 -6.17
N GLY A 150 7.82 -12.51 -5.11
CA GLY A 150 9.04 -11.69 -5.07
C GLY A 150 8.82 -10.21 -4.77
N ALA A 151 7.59 -9.81 -4.42
CA ALA A 151 7.22 -8.47 -4.01
C ALA A 151 6.70 -8.44 -2.57
N CYS A 152 6.94 -7.33 -1.86
CA CYS A 152 6.37 -7.05 -0.55
C CYS A 152 5.44 -5.83 -0.64
N PHE A 153 4.16 -6.04 -0.39
CA PHE A 153 3.12 -5.00 -0.31
C PHE A 153 3.16 -4.42 1.09
N THR A 154 3.84 -3.29 1.23
CA THR A 154 4.17 -2.71 2.53
C THR A 154 3.06 -1.87 3.14
N GLY A 155 1.97 -1.60 2.41
CA GLY A 155 0.99 -0.62 2.86
C GLY A 155 1.71 0.65 3.34
N ASP A 156 1.35 1.11 4.52
CA ASP A 156 1.93 2.30 5.13
C ASP A 156 3.04 1.99 6.16
N ALA A 157 3.59 0.77 6.17
CA ALA A 157 4.81 0.50 6.94
C ALA A 157 6.05 1.12 6.28
N VAL A 158 6.13 1.12 4.94
CA VAL A 158 7.20 1.77 4.16
C VAL A 158 6.56 2.42 2.94
N LEU A 159 6.75 3.71 2.76
CA LEU A 159 6.26 4.49 1.61
C LEU A 159 7.30 4.55 0.50
N GLY A 160 6.85 4.78 -0.73
CA GLY A 160 7.74 5.02 -1.87
C GLY A 160 8.59 6.28 -1.69
N ASP A 161 7.97 7.32 -1.15
CA ASP A 161 8.60 8.60 -0.89
C ASP A 161 8.34 9.05 0.55
N GLY A 162 9.26 9.82 1.14
CA GLY A 162 9.10 10.41 2.47
C GLY A 162 9.21 9.41 3.62
N SER A 163 8.50 9.68 4.70
CA SER A 163 8.55 8.93 5.96
C SER A 163 7.15 8.75 6.53
N VAL A 164 6.90 7.58 7.08
CA VAL A 164 5.60 7.22 7.66
C VAL A 164 5.37 7.88 9.03
N LEU A 165 4.11 8.19 9.33
CA LEU A 165 3.68 8.58 10.67
C LEU A 165 3.53 7.32 11.55
N ILE A 166 4.16 7.33 12.73
CA ILE A 166 4.00 6.26 13.73
C ILE A 166 2.99 6.71 14.77
N THR A 167 1.98 5.88 15.01
CA THR A 167 0.95 6.14 16.01
C THR A 167 1.56 6.22 17.42
N PRO A 168 1.29 7.28 18.21
CA PRO A 168 1.93 7.49 19.51
C PRO A 168 1.31 6.60 20.59
N HIS A 169 1.77 5.36 20.72
CA HIS A 169 1.45 4.46 21.82
C HIS A 169 2.70 3.79 22.38
N PRO A 170 2.69 3.30 23.64
CA PRO A 170 3.86 2.64 24.21
C PRO A 170 4.28 1.43 23.38
N GLY A 171 5.54 1.41 22.97
CA GLY A 171 6.11 0.30 22.17
C GLY A 171 5.92 0.42 20.66
N ALA A 172 5.18 1.40 20.13
CA ALA A 172 4.96 1.54 18.68
C ALA A 172 6.27 1.62 17.91
N MET A 173 7.20 2.48 18.31
CA MET A 173 8.48 2.64 17.62
C MET A 173 9.34 1.36 17.68
N SER A 174 9.40 0.69 18.82
CA SER A 174 10.16 -0.55 18.95
C SER A 174 9.54 -1.69 18.15
N GLY A 175 8.20 -1.81 18.17
CA GLY A 175 7.46 -2.76 17.34
C GLY A 175 7.70 -2.52 15.85
N TYR A 176 7.64 -1.26 15.43
CA TYR A 176 7.91 -0.84 14.05
C TYR A 176 9.34 -1.19 13.60
N LEU A 177 10.36 -0.81 14.39
CA LEU A 177 11.76 -1.14 14.07
C LEU A 177 12.02 -2.65 14.01
N LEU A 178 11.38 -3.42 14.91
CA LEU A 178 11.45 -4.88 14.87
C LEU A 178 10.83 -5.43 13.58
N ALA A 179 9.67 -4.93 13.18
CA ALA A 179 8.99 -5.35 11.96
C ALA A 179 9.82 -5.03 10.70
N LEU A 180 10.37 -3.82 10.58
CA LEU A 180 11.26 -3.45 9.48
C LEU A 180 12.53 -4.33 9.44
N THR A 181 13.10 -4.62 10.62
CA THR A 181 14.29 -5.51 10.71
C THR A 181 13.95 -6.92 10.23
N ARG A 182 12.78 -7.44 10.59
CA ARG A 182 12.31 -8.76 10.12
C ARG A 182 12.13 -8.79 8.61
N LEU A 183 11.48 -7.76 8.03
CA LEU A 183 11.33 -7.64 6.57
C LEU A 183 12.70 -7.57 5.89
N ARG A 184 13.65 -6.78 6.43
CA ARG A 184 15.02 -6.66 5.87
C ARG A 184 15.79 -7.98 5.84
N LEU A 185 15.54 -8.87 6.77
CA LEU A 185 16.21 -10.17 6.86
C LEU A 185 15.63 -11.23 5.91
N ARG A 186 14.50 -10.96 5.27
CA ARG A 186 13.91 -11.86 4.29
C ARG A 186 14.63 -11.77 2.94
N GLU A 187 14.63 -12.89 2.21
CA GLU A 187 15.29 -13.02 0.89
C GLU A 187 14.28 -13.39 -0.21
N ASP A 188 13.01 -13.50 0.13
CA ASP A 188 11.93 -13.93 -0.77
C ASP A 188 11.24 -12.79 -1.52
N PHE A 189 11.73 -11.55 -1.38
CA PHE A 189 11.32 -10.41 -2.20
C PHE A 189 12.49 -9.44 -2.39
N ASN A 190 12.42 -8.63 -3.47
CA ASN A 190 13.39 -7.57 -3.78
C ASN A 190 12.72 -6.24 -4.17
N VAL A 191 11.39 -6.22 -4.29
CA VAL A 191 10.59 -5.04 -4.65
C VAL A 191 9.62 -4.73 -3.52
N LEU A 192 9.45 -3.42 -3.17
CA LEU A 192 8.37 -2.97 -2.30
C LEU A 192 7.28 -2.30 -3.13
N CYS A 193 6.05 -2.68 -2.79
CA CYS A 193 4.80 -2.16 -3.33
C CYS A 193 4.07 -1.37 -2.22
N PRO A 194 4.38 -0.06 -2.05
CA PRO A 194 3.87 0.74 -0.94
C PRO A 194 2.42 1.17 -1.13
N GLY A 195 1.74 1.51 -0.01
CA GLY A 195 0.41 2.12 -0.04
C GLY A 195 0.40 3.50 -0.70
N HIS A 196 1.50 4.26 -0.59
CA HIS A 196 1.65 5.57 -1.20
C HIS A 196 3.04 5.76 -1.82
N GLY A 197 3.12 6.64 -2.85
CA GLY A 197 4.36 6.94 -3.56
C GLY A 197 4.70 5.92 -4.65
N GLU A 198 5.98 5.91 -5.06
CA GLU A 198 6.44 5.08 -6.16
C GLU A 198 6.85 3.66 -5.70
N ILE A 199 6.96 2.75 -6.67
CA ILE A 199 7.51 1.40 -6.45
C ILE A 199 8.98 1.53 -6.04
N VAL A 200 9.41 0.74 -5.07
CA VAL A 200 10.79 0.69 -4.62
C VAL A 200 11.46 -0.57 -5.15
N TRP A 201 12.43 -0.41 -6.03
CA TRP A 201 13.09 -1.50 -6.75
C TRP A 201 14.24 -2.14 -5.97
N ASP A 202 14.76 -1.48 -4.95
CA ASP A 202 15.72 -2.03 -3.99
C ASP A 202 15.09 -2.04 -2.60
N ALA A 203 14.42 -3.14 -2.30
CA ALA A 203 13.71 -3.32 -1.03
C ALA A 203 14.66 -3.27 0.17
N ARG A 204 15.85 -3.85 0.03
CA ARG A 204 16.84 -3.94 1.13
C ARG A 204 17.39 -2.55 1.47
N GLU A 205 17.82 -1.80 0.46
CA GLU A 205 18.35 -0.43 0.64
C GLU A 205 17.29 0.46 1.31
N LYS A 206 16.05 0.41 0.84
CA LYS A 206 14.96 1.21 1.40
C LYS A 206 14.63 0.86 2.85
N LEU A 207 14.61 -0.41 3.19
CA LEU A 207 14.39 -0.86 4.57
C LEU A 207 15.54 -0.43 5.50
N GLU A 208 16.79 -0.50 5.02
CA GLU A 208 17.96 0.00 5.75
C GLU A 208 17.91 1.51 5.96
N GLU A 209 17.53 2.28 4.92
CA GLU A 209 17.30 3.73 5.00
C GLU A 209 16.26 4.07 6.09
N TYR A 210 15.12 3.38 6.09
CA TYR A 210 14.06 3.61 7.07
C TYR A 210 14.50 3.31 8.50
N ILE A 211 15.16 2.18 8.72
CA ILE A 211 15.70 1.79 10.04
C ILE A 211 16.73 2.82 10.52
N ALA A 212 17.70 3.17 9.68
CA ALA A 212 18.74 4.12 10.03
C ALA A 212 18.18 5.51 10.34
N HIS A 213 17.26 5.99 9.53
CA HIS A 213 16.58 7.28 9.75
C HIS A 213 15.82 7.32 11.10
N ARG A 214 15.11 6.25 11.48
CA ARG A 214 14.40 6.19 12.76
C ARG A 214 15.37 6.16 13.95
N ILE A 215 16.42 5.36 13.89
CA ILE A 215 17.44 5.29 14.94
C ILE A 215 18.13 6.66 15.10
N ASP A 216 18.47 7.33 14.01
CA ASP A 216 19.09 8.67 14.06
C ASP A 216 18.15 9.69 14.75
N ARG A 217 16.86 9.71 14.39
CA ARG A 217 15.89 10.60 15.02
C ARG A 217 15.73 10.33 16.54
N GLU A 218 15.65 9.06 16.93
CA GLU A 218 15.59 8.68 18.35
C GLU A 218 16.84 9.15 19.11
N ASN A 219 18.03 8.96 18.53
CA ASN A 219 19.30 9.40 19.11
C ASN A 219 19.35 10.93 19.26
N ARG A 220 18.94 11.68 18.24
CA ARG A 220 18.87 13.15 18.32
C ARG A 220 17.92 13.61 19.41
N LEU A 221 16.74 12.96 19.54
CA LEU A 221 15.78 13.27 20.60
C LEU A 221 16.39 13.01 21.98
N ILE A 222 17.09 11.90 22.19
CA ILE A 222 17.78 11.59 23.46
C ILE A 222 18.83 12.64 23.79
N VAL A 223 19.65 13.05 22.81
CA VAL A 223 20.66 14.10 22.99
C VAL A 223 20.00 15.42 23.42
N ALA A 224 18.98 15.88 22.69
CA ALA A 224 18.26 17.11 22.98
C ALA A 224 17.62 17.09 24.39
N LEU A 225 17.01 15.97 24.79
CA LEU A 225 16.46 15.79 26.13
C LEU A 225 17.55 15.83 27.23
N ASN A 226 18.75 15.29 26.98
CA ASN A 226 19.89 15.35 27.91
C ASN A 226 20.45 16.77 28.05
N GLU A 227 20.37 17.58 27.00
CA GLU A 227 20.71 19.01 27.00
C GLU A 227 19.66 19.89 27.69
N GLY A 228 18.56 19.29 28.12
CA GLY A 228 17.50 19.99 28.86
C GLY A 228 16.37 20.56 28.03
N LEU A 229 16.34 20.33 26.72
CA LEU A 229 15.25 20.73 25.85
C LEU A 229 13.98 19.92 26.22
N ARG A 230 12.84 20.58 26.36
CA ARG A 230 11.61 19.95 26.89
C ARG A 230 10.34 20.33 26.13
N SER A 231 10.40 21.33 25.28
CA SER A 231 9.24 21.75 24.50
C SER A 231 9.29 21.23 23.08
N VAL A 232 8.12 21.01 22.45
CA VAL A 232 8.06 20.58 21.06
C VAL A 232 8.79 21.53 20.10
N PRO A 233 8.67 22.90 20.25
CA PRO A 233 9.44 23.82 19.43
C PRO A 233 10.96 23.69 19.55
N ASP A 234 11.47 23.21 20.71
CA ASP A 234 12.92 23.04 20.93
C ASP A 234 13.42 21.72 20.32
N LEU A 235 12.51 20.76 20.03
CA LEU A 235 12.83 19.41 19.56
C LEU A 235 12.61 19.21 18.04
N LEU A 236 12.03 20.21 17.36
CA LEU A 236 11.82 20.24 15.91
C LEU A 236 12.91 21.00 15.19
#